data_f4139dda7d818bcc6361c86e3021b774
#
_entry.id   f4139dda7d818bcc6361c86e3021b774
#
_cell.length_a   1.000
_cell.length_b   1.000
_cell.length_c   1.000
_cell.angle_alpha   90.00
_cell.angle_beta   90.00
_cell.angle_gamma   90.00
#
_symmetry.space_group_name_H-M   'P 1'
#
loop_
_entity.id
_entity.type
_entity.pdbx_description
1 polymer ?
#
loop_
_entity_poly.entity_id
_entity_poly.type
_entity_poly.pdbx_seq_one_letter_code
_entity_poly.pdbx_strand_id
1 'polypeptide(L)'
;MGVYAISDLHGNYKLWTKVKEWLKPSDKLFCLGDNIDRGNDGIKIVQDMRNRENTTVLLGNHEDMLIDYLPYSIKHNEIPTLWYHNGGAPTFDAIKKMSKEEQLDLLEFFRNCPKRIEFINDNKQTIILCHAGFTPGQEEAAQFLYRRGKAGEYLLWNRDH
;
A
#
# COMPACT_ATOMS: atom_id res chain seq x y z
N MET A 1 4.78 0.43 24.75
CA MET A 1 4.26 0.70 23.41
C MET A 1 5.37 0.43 22.43
N GLY A 2 5.23 -0.58 21.60
CA GLY A 2 6.17 -0.87 20.52
C GLY A 2 5.82 -0.10 19.26
N VAL A 3 6.80 0.08 18.37
CA VAL A 3 6.61 0.64 17.03
C VAL A 3 7.13 -0.38 16.02
N TYR A 4 6.28 -0.77 15.09
CA TYR A 4 6.57 -1.83 14.13
C TYR A 4 6.27 -1.38 12.70
N ALA A 5 7.01 -1.91 11.75
CA ALA A 5 6.74 -1.74 10.33
C ALA A 5 6.67 -3.12 9.64
N ILE A 6 5.75 -3.27 8.72
CA ILE A 6 5.61 -4.45 7.85
C ILE A 6 5.34 -4.01 6.42
N SER A 7 5.67 -4.86 5.46
CA SER A 7 5.48 -4.62 4.03
C SER A 7 5.12 -5.92 3.31
N ASP A 8 4.60 -5.81 2.08
CA ASP A 8 4.51 -6.90 1.11
C ASP A 8 3.70 -8.12 1.60
N LEU A 9 2.57 -7.90 2.24
CA LEU A 9 1.69 -8.99 2.67
C LEU A 9 1.01 -9.70 1.51
N HIS A 10 0.77 -9.01 0.40
CA HIS A 10 0.23 -9.57 -0.84
C HIS A 10 -0.91 -10.57 -0.63
N GLY A 11 -1.93 -10.16 0.13
CA GLY A 11 -3.11 -10.99 0.38
C GLY A 11 -2.86 -12.24 1.23
N ASN A 12 -1.71 -12.35 1.91
CA ASN A 12 -1.39 -13.46 2.80
C ASN A 12 -2.01 -13.27 4.19
N TYR A 13 -3.30 -13.57 4.31
CA TYR A 13 -4.04 -13.41 5.56
C TYR A 13 -3.49 -14.26 6.71
N LYS A 14 -2.92 -15.43 6.43
CA LYS A 14 -2.28 -16.27 7.44
C LYS A 14 -1.08 -15.58 8.09
N LEU A 15 -0.27 -14.89 7.29
CA LEU A 15 0.84 -14.08 7.79
C LEU A 15 0.31 -12.89 8.59
N TRP A 16 -0.69 -12.18 8.08
CA TRP A 16 -1.34 -11.07 8.78
C TRP A 16 -1.91 -11.49 10.15
N THR A 17 -2.54 -12.67 10.24
CA THR A 17 -3.03 -13.21 11.52
C THR A 17 -1.90 -13.36 12.54
N LYS A 18 -0.76 -13.89 12.13
CA LYS A 18 0.41 -14.02 13.02
C LYS A 18 0.94 -12.65 13.48
N VAL A 19 0.94 -11.66 12.59
CA VAL A 19 1.34 -10.29 12.94
C VAL A 19 0.37 -9.71 13.98
N LYS A 20 -0.95 -9.90 13.80
CA LYS A 20 -1.96 -9.43 14.76
C LYS A 20 -1.83 -10.09 16.15
N GLU A 21 -1.48 -11.36 16.21
CA GLU A 21 -1.25 -12.09 17.46
C GLU A 21 -0.06 -11.54 18.25
N TRP A 22 0.92 -11.02 17.57
CA TRP A 22 2.11 -10.42 18.16
C TRP A 22 1.90 -9.03 18.74
N LEU A 23 1.05 -8.26 18.09
CA LEU A 23 0.84 -6.85 18.38
C LEU A 23 -0.09 -6.67 19.58
N LYS A 24 0.29 -5.79 20.48
CA LYS A 24 -0.58 -5.30 21.54
C LYS A 24 -1.50 -4.18 20.99
N PRO A 25 -2.68 -3.95 21.58
CA PRO A 25 -3.55 -2.85 21.15
C PRO A 25 -2.87 -1.47 21.18
N SER A 26 -1.96 -1.24 22.14
CA SER A 26 -1.22 0.02 22.28
C SER A 26 -0.03 0.18 21.32
N ASP A 27 0.32 -0.86 20.57
CA ASP A 27 1.48 -0.80 19.67
C ASP A 27 1.13 -0.09 18.37
N LYS A 28 2.05 0.76 17.90
CA LYS A 28 1.94 1.47 16.63
C LYS A 28 2.45 0.58 15.49
N LEU A 29 1.65 0.48 14.42
CA LEU A 29 1.98 -0.30 13.24
C LEU A 29 1.99 0.60 12.00
N PHE A 30 3.04 0.51 11.22
CA PHE A 30 3.15 1.06 9.88
C PHE A 30 3.13 -0.08 8.86
N CYS A 31 2.13 -0.07 7.97
CA CYS A 31 2.04 -1.00 6.84
C CYS A 31 2.56 -0.28 5.60
N LEU A 32 3.74 -0.67 5.11
CA LEU A 32 4.48 0.09 4.10
C LEU A 32 4.02 -0.18 2.66
N GLY A 33 2.81 -0.70 2.46
CA GLY A 33 2.23 -0.98 1.14
C GLY A 33 2.36 -2.43 0.71
N ASP A 34 1.83 -2.71 -0.49
CA ASP A 34 1.76 -4.03 -1.11
C ASP A 34 1.01 -5.06 -0.25
N ASN A 35 -0.12 -4.64 0.30
CA ASN A 35 -0.99 -5.49 1.11
C ASN A 35 -1.96 -6.31 0.24
N ILE A 36 -2.23 -5.85 -0.97
CA ILE A 36 -3.14 -6.44 -1.97
C ILE A 36 -2.38 -7.21 -3.05
N ASP A 37 -3.12 -7.81 -3.97
CA ASP A 37 -2.65 -8.58 -5.13
C ASP A 37 -1.94 -9.90 -4.75
N ARG A 38 -1.76 -10.77 -5.74
CA ARG A 38 -1.17 -12.11 -5.66
C ARG A 38 -1.96 -13.08 -4.80
N GLY A 39 -2.25 -12.77 -3.54
CA GLY A 39 -3.09 -13.57 -2.66
C GLY A 39 -4.56 -13.12 -2.65
N ASN A 40 -5.44 -13.99 -2.13
CA ASN A 40 -6.89 -13.79 -2.24
C ASN A 40 -7.48 -12.85 -1.18
N ASP A 41 -6.77 -12.59 -0.10
CA ASP A 41 -7.31 -11.90 1.08
C ASP A 41 -6.83 -10.45 1.25
N GLY A 42 -6.29 -9.83 0.18
CA GLY A 42 -5.72 -8.48 0.25
C GLY A 42 -6.72 -7.44 0.75
N ILE A 43 -7.93 -7.44 0.22
CA ILE A 43 -8.99 -6.52 0.66
C ILE A 43 -9.36 -6.73 2.13
N LYS A 44 -9.43 -7.99 2.57
CA LYS A 44 -9.71 -8.33 3.97
C LYS A 44 -8.60 -7.84 4.90
N ILE A 45 -7.34 -7.97 4.49
CA ILE A 45 -6.19 -7.45 5.24
C ILE A 45 -6.30 -5.93 5.40
N VAL A 46 -6.59 -5.22 4.32
CA VAL A 46 -6.75 -3.75 4.33
C VAL A 46 -7.91 -3.32 5.23
N GLN A 47 -9.04 -4.04 5.21
CA GLN A 47 -10.17 -3.77 6.10
C GLN A 47 -9.78 -3.95 7.58
N ASP A 48 -9.07 -5.02 7.91
CA ASP A 48 -8.54 -5.24 9.27
C ASP A 48 -7.60 -4.11 9.71
N MET A 49 -6.71 -3.65 8.81
CA MET A 49 -5.78 -2.56 9.08
C MET A 49 -6.50 -1.22 9.32
N ARG A 50 -7.54 -0.92 8.54
CA ARG A 50 -8.38 0.27 8.70
C ARG A 50 -9.10 0.29 10.05
N ASN A 51 -9.51 -0.87 10.53
CA ASN A 51 -10.25 -1.02 11.78
C ASN A 51 -9.36 -1.11 13.02
N ARG A 52 -8.04 -1.28 12.84
CA ARG A 52 -7.11 -1.34 13.97
C ARG A 52 -6.62 0.06 14.33
N GLU A 53 -6.89 0.48 15.58
CA GLU A 53 -6.29 1.68 16.14
C GLU A 53 -4.75 1.65 16.05
N ASN A 54 -4.12 2.82 16.00
CA ASN A 54 -2.67 2.97 15.94
C ASN A 54 -2.01 2.28 14.71
N THR A 55 -2.76 2.08 13.63
CA THR A 55 -2.26 1.59 12.35
C THR A 55 -2.23 2.70 11.32
N THR A 56 -1.12 2.81 10.61
CA THR A 56 -1.00 3.71 9.45
C THR A 56 -0.61 2.89 8.24
N VAL A 57 -1.42 2.98 7.19
CA VAL A 57 -1.16 2.30 5.91
C VAL A 57 -0.52 3.30 4.96
N LEU A 58 0.63 2.95 4.41
CA LEU A 58 1.29 3.66 3.31
C LEU A 58 0.89 3.00 1.98
N LEU A 59 1.01 3.80 0.93
CA LEU A 59 0.79 3.33 -0.42
C LEU A 59 1.99 2.52 -0.89
N GLY A 60 1.75 1.33 -1.47
CA GLY A 60 2.71 0.56 -2.24
C GLY A 60 2.42 0.69 -3.74
N ASN A 61 3.28 0.14 -4.59
CA ASN A 61 3.06 0.20 -6.03
C ASN A 61 1.85 -0.64 -6.48
N HIS A 62 1.47 -1.66 -5.74
CA HIS A 62 0.26 -2.45 -6.03
C HIS A 62 -1.02 -1.65 -5.73
N GLU A 63 -1.07 -0.91 -4.64
CA GLU A 63 -2.17 0.00 -4.36
C GLU A 63 -2.23 1.17 -5.36
N ASP A 64 -1.09 1.69 -5.83
CA ASP A 64 -1.03 2.74 -6.87
C ASP A 64 -1.57 2.22 -8.21
N MET A 65 -1.22 0.98 -8.61
CA MET A 65 -1.82 0.32 -9.77
C MET A 65 -3.35 0.17 -9.63
N LEU A 66 -3.84 -0.21 -8.45
CA LEU A 66 -5.27 -0.28 -8.19
C LEU A 66 -5.94 1.09 -8.40
N ILE A 67 -5.38 2.16 -7.84
CA ILE A 67 -5.90 3.53 -8.00
C ILE A 67 -6.01 3.91 -9.47
N ASP A 68 -5.01 3.59 -10.27
CA ASP A 68 -4.95 3.95 -11.68
C ASP A 68 -5.90 3.11 -12.55
N TYR A 69 -6.00 1.82 -12.27
CA TYR A 69 -6.69 0.89 -13.16
C TYR A 69 -8.11 0.53 -12.75
N LEU A 70 -8.44 0.63 -11.46
CA LEU A 70 -9.76 0.21 -10.98
C LEU A 70 -10.93 0.93 -11.65
N PRO A 71 -10.92 2.26 -11.90
CA PRO A 71 -12.01 2.95 -12.56
C PRO A 71 -12.27 2.41 -13.99
N TYR A 72 -11.21 2.12 -14.74
CA TYR A 72 -11.31 1.48 -16.05
C TYR A 72 -11.86 0.06 -15.92
N SER A 73 -11.30 -0.73 -15.00
CA SER A 73 -11.63 -2.15 -14.84
C SER A 73 -13.09 -2.37 -14.45
N ILE A 74 -13.64 -1.53 -13.57
CA ILE A 74 -15.06 -1.59 -13.20
C ILE A 74 -15.95 -1.25 -14.41
N LYS A 75 -15.60 -0.19 -15.14
CA LYS A 75 -16.39 0.29 -16.28
C LYS A 75 -16.45 -0.74 -17.41
N HIS A 76 -15.34 -1.43 -17.68
CA HIS A 76 -15.19 -2.34 -18.82
C HIS A 76 -15.26 -3.82 -18.41
N ASN A 77 -15.38 -4.14 -17.12
CA ASN A 77 -15.30 -5.50 -16.56
C ASN A 77 -14.04 -6.25 -17.04
N GLU A 78 -12.92 -5.55 -17.14
CA GLU A 78 -11.66 -6.03 -17.68
C GLU A 78 -10.52 -5.55 -16.80
N ILE A 79 -9.52 -6.41 -16.56
CA ILE A 79 -8.31 -6.02 -15.84
C ILE A 79 -7.19 -5.69 -16.84
N PRO A 80 -6.56 -4.48 -16.76
CA PRO A 80 -5.46 -4.12 -17.62
C PRO A 80 -4.27 -5.08 -17.50
N THR A 81 -3.62 -5.35 -18.63
CA THR A 81 -2.54 -6.34 -18.75
C THR A 81 -1.43 -6.16 -17.71
N LEU A 82 -1.02 -4.91 -17.45
CA LEU A 82 0.03 -4.64 -16.47
C LEU A 82 -0.39 -5.04 -15.06
N TRP A 83 -1.61 -4.68 -14.63
CA TRP A 83 -2.10 -5.05 -13.29
C TRP A 83 -2.32 -6.56 -13.19
N TYR A 84 -2.86 -7.20 -14.25
CA TYR A 84 -3.02 -8.65 -14.31
C TYR A 84 -1.69 -9.39 -14.11
N HIS A 85 -0.63 -9.03 -14.86
CA HIS A 85 0.68 -9.67 -14.75
C HIS A 85 1.38 -9.42 -13.41
N ASN A 86 1.03 -8.36 -12.71
CA ASN A 86 1.47 -8.10 -11.35
C ASN A 86 0.64 -8.82 -10.28
N GLY A 87 -0.35 -9.64 -10.68
CA GLY A 87 -1.14 -10.45 -9.77
C GLY A 87 -2.42 -9.77 -9.25
N GLY A 88 -2.96 -8.80 -9.97
CA GLY A 88 -4.13 -8.02 -9.57
C GLY A 88 -5.47 -8.77 -9.66
N ALA A 89 -5.51 -9.93 -10.33
CA ALA A 89 -6.76 -10.65 -10.56
C ALA A 89 -7.54 -11.00 -9.28
N PRO A 90 -6.92 -11.54 -8.20
CA PRO A 90 -7.65 -11.83 -6.96
C PRO A 90 -8.24 -10.58 -6.30
N THR A 91 -7.50 -9.46 -6.33
CA THR A 91 -7.98 -8.18 -5.81
C THR A 91 -9.17 -7.67 -6.61
N PHE A 92 -9.08 -7.69 -7.95
CA PHE A 92 -10.19 -7.28 -8.82
C PHE A 92 -11.43 -8.15 -8.61
N ASP A 93 -11.26 -9.47 -8.49
CA ASP A 93 -12.37 -10.40 -8.24
C ASP A 93 -13.03 -10.18 -6.88
N ALA A 94 -12.27 -9.78 -5.86
CA ALA A 94 -12.82 -9.39 -4.57
C ALA A 94 -13.63 -8.08 -4.68
N ILE A 95 -13.08 -7.07 -5.35
CA ILE A 95 -13.69 -5.74 -5.51
C ILE A 95 -14.98 -5.83 -6.35
N LYS A 96 -15.06 -6.68 -7.36
CA LYS A 96 -16.29 -6.88 -8.14
C LYS A 96 -17.49 -7.34 -7.31
N LYS A 97 -17.27 -7.97 -6.18
CA LYS A 97 -18.32 -8.43 -5.25
C LYS A 97 -18.80 -7.35 -4.29
N MET A 98 -18.10 -6.22 -4.23
CA MET A 98 -18.43 -5.08 -3.38
C MET A 98 -19.49 -4.21 -4.04
N SER A 99 -20.28 -3.50 -3.24
CA SER A 99 -21.16 -2.45 -3.73
C SER A 99 -20.37 -1.29 -4.33
N LYS A 100 -21.02 -0.46 -5.15
CA LYS A 100 -20.34 0.74 -5.71
C LYS A 100 -19.84 1.70 -4.63
N GLU A 101 -20.58 1.80 -3.55
CA GLU A 101 -20.21 2.64 -2.40
C GLU A 101 -18.93 2.12 -1.74
N GLU A 102 -18.84 0.81 -1.46
CA GLU A 102 -17.65 0.17 -0.91
C GLU A 102 -16.43 0.29 -1.84
N GLN A 103 -16.64 0.17 -3.16
CA GLN A 103 -15.58 0.34 -4.15
C GLN A 103 -15.02 1.77 -4.13
N LEU A 104 -15.89 2.77 -4.04
CA LEU A 104 -15.50 4.19 -3.97
C LEU A 104 -14.79 4.50 -2.65
N ASP A 105 -15.31 4.03 -1.52
CA ASP A 105 -14.69 4.18 -0.21
C ASP A 105 -13.29 3.58 -0.16
N LEU A 106 -13.12 2.37 -0.73
CA LEU A 106 -11.81 1.73 -0.83
C LEU A 106 -10.83 2.54 -1.69
N LEU A 107 -11.30 3.03 -2.84
CA LEU A 107 -10.47 3.85 -3.74
C LEU A 107 -10.07 5.17 -3.08
N GLU A 108 -10.98 5.82 -2.38
CA GLU A 108 -10.73 7.04 -1.63
C GLU A 108 -9.74 6.80 -0.47
N PHE A 109 -9.91 5.69 0.25
CA PHE A 109 -8.97 5.30 1.29
C PHE A 109 -7.54 5.21 0.74
N PHE A 110 -7.30 4.48 -0.35
CA PHE A 110 -5.96 4.35 -0.92
C PHE A 110 -5.43 5.69 -1.44
N ARG A 111 -6.25 6.52 -2.06
CA ARG A 111 -5.84 7.87 -2.51
C ARG A 111 -5.36 8.78 -1.37
N ASN A 112 -5.87 8.55 -0.17
CA ASN A 112 -5.49 9.29 1.04
C ASN A 112 -4.32 8.66 1.80
N CYS A 113 -3.87 7.45 1.42
CA CYS A 113 -2.70 6.84 2.03
C CYS A 113 -1.42 7.62 1.71
N PRO A 114 -0.59 7.93 2.70
CA PRO A 114 0.68 8.59 2.47
C PRO A 114 1.65 7.69 1.71
N LYS A 115 2.46 8.27 0.84
CA LYS A 115 3.58 7.58 0.17
C LYS A 115 4.85 7.58 1.02
N ARG A 116 4.93 8.52 1.96
CA ARG A 116 6.07 8.71 2.87
C ARG A 116 5.58 9.21 4.22
N ILE A 117 6.23 8.74 5.26
CA ILE A 117 6.09 9.26 6.63
C ILE A 117 7.47 9.56 7.16
N GLU A 118 7.58 10.64 7.93
CA GLU A 118 8.81 11.04 8.60
C GLU A 118 8.50 11.36 10.07
N PHE A 119 9.36 10.88 10.96
CA PHE A 119 9.29 11.23 12.38
C PHE A 119 10.67 11.14 13.03
N ILE A 120 10.82 11.76 14.19
CA ILE A 120 12.06 11.71 14.98
C ILE A 120 11.85 10.66 16.09
N ASN A 121 12.77 9.70 16.20
CA ASN A 121 12.76 8.71 17.27
C ASN A 121 13.35 9.26 18.59
N ASP A 122 13.28 8.47 19.66
CA ASP A 122 13.78 8.85 20.99
C ASP A 122 15.30 9.15 21.00
N ASN A 123 16.05 8.58 20.06
CA ASN A 123 17.48 8.83 19.88
C ASN A 123 17.77 10.08 19.02
N LYS A 124 16.77 10.89 18.73
CA LYS A 124 16.86 12.10 17.87
C LYS A 124 17.28 11.80 16.43
N GLN A 125 17.04 10.60 15.95
CA GLN A 125 17.28 10.21 14.57
C GLN A 125 16.01 10.43 13.76
N THR A 126 16.14 10.98 12.57
CA THR A 126 15.05 11.04 11.59
C THR A 126 14.83 9.66 10.99
N ILE A 127 13.61 9.15 11.12
CA ILE A 127 13.15 7.90 10.52
C ILE A 127 12.24 8.25 9.36
N ILE A 128 12.55 7.73 8.19
CA ILE A 128 11.73 7.86 6.98
C ILE A 128 11.19 6.50 6.63
N LEU A 129 9.88 6.42 6.46
CA LEU A 129 9.17 5.21 6.03
C LEU A 129 8.55 5.47 4.66
N CYS A 130 8.84 4.61 3.70
CA CYS A 130 8.22 4.54 2.38
C CYS A 130 8.25 3.10 1.88
N HIS A 131 7.50 2.79 0.81
CA HIS A 131 7.43 1.43 0.28
C HIS A 131 8.72 1.02 -0.43
N ALA A 132 9.24 1.88 -1.31
CA ALA A 132 10.48 1.61 -2.06
C ALA A 132 11.69 2.33 -1.47
N GLY A 133 12.88 2.13 -2.07
CA GLY A 133 14.11 2.77 -1.62
C GLY A 133 14.03 4.31 -1.65
N PHE A 134 14.63 4.94 -0.67
CA PHE A 134 14.67 6.39 -0.54
C PHE A 134 16.11 6.84 -0.27
N THR A 135 16.60 7.76 -1.10
CA THR A 135 17.89 8.42 -0.89
C THR A 135 17.65 9.92 -0.69
N PRO A 136 17.93 10.48 0.50
CA PRO A 136 17.75 11.90 0.75
C PRO A 136 18.55 12.75 -0.25
N GLY A 137 17.95 13.81 -0.77
CA GLY A 137 18.56 14.74 -1.73
C GLY A 137 18.50 14.29 -3.21
N GLN A 138 18.01 13.09 -3.50
CA GLN A 138 17.78 12.61 -4.88
C GLN A 138 16.33 12.76 -5.34
N GLU A 139 15.47 13.33 -4.55
CA GLU A 139 14.03 13.50 -4.84
C GLU A 139 13.80 14.28 -6.15
N GLU A 140 14.57 15.32 -6.40
CA GLU A 140 14.47 16.12 -7.64
C GLU A 140 15.03 15.35 -8.85
N ALA A 141 16.15 14.66 -8.69
CA ALA A 141 16.74 13.86 -9.76
C ALA A 141 15.84 12.66 -10.13
N ALA A 142 15.19 12.04 -9.16
CA ALA A 142 14.28 10.93 -9.38
C ALA A 142 13.01 11.35 -10.14
N GLN A 143 12.52 12.58 -9.99
CA GLN A 143 11.41 13.11 -10.79
C GLN A 143 11.74 13.15 -12.30
N PHE A 144 13.01 13.32 -12.65
CA PHE A 144 13.49 13.27 -14.05
C PHE A 144 13.64 11.86 -14.61
N LEU A 145 13.97 10.90 -13.77
CA LEU A 145 14.23 9.51 -14.19
C LEU A 145 12.94 8.72 -14.42
N TYR A 146 11.90 9.00 -13.66
CA TYR A 146 10.59 8.36 -13.84
C TYR A 146 9.72 9.19 -14.82
N ARG A 147 9.81 8.83 -16.11
CA ARG A 147 9.17 9.51 -17.25
C ARG A 147 7.64 9.63 -17.24
N ARG A 148 6.95 9.21 -16.19
CA ARG A 148 5.49 9.23 -16.09
C ARG A 148 4.91 10.46 -15.41
N GLY A 149 5.73 11.41 -14.95
CA GLY A 149 5.28 12.74 -14.51
C GLY A 149 4.46 12.81 -13.23
N LYS A 150 4.31 11.72 -12.48
CA LYS A 150 3.65 11.76 -11.18
C LYS A 150 4.69 11.95 -10.08
N ALA A 151 4.67 13.08 -9.43
CA ALA A 151 5.47 13.32 -8.23
C ALA A 151 5.20 12.21 -7.20
N GLY A 152 6.24 11.50 -6.80
CA GLY A 152 6.16 10.43 -5.80
C GLY A 152 6.12 8.99 -6.34
N GLU A 153 6.12 8.74 -7.66
CA GLU A 153 6.28 7.38 -8.20
C GLU A 153 7.62 6.75 -7.75
N TYR A 154 8.65 7.55 -7.63
CA TYR A 154 9.95 7.15 -7.09
C TYR A 154 9.84 6.42 -5.74
N LEU A 155 9.03 6.92 -4.80
CA LEU A 155 8.83 6.30 -3.48
C LEU A 155 8.13 4.93 -3.55
N LEU A 156 7.56 4.58 -4.69
CA LEU A 156 6.81 3.33 -4.89
C LEU A 156 7.56 2.31 -5.75
N TRP A 157 8.45 2.76 -6.64
CA TRP A 157 9.03 1.91 -7.67
C TRP A 157 10.56 1.87 -7.68
N ASN A 158 11.23 2.70 -6.87
CA ASN A 158 12.69 2.71 -6.82
C ASN A 158 13.24 1.40 -6.24
N ARG A 159 14.14 0.76 -6.96
CA ARG A 159 14.84 -0.47 -6.56
C ARG A 159 16.36 -0.29 -6.52
N ASP A 160 16.84 0.93 -6.71
CA ASP A 160 18.27 1.25 -6.60
C ASP A 160 18.63 1.39 -5.11
N HIS A 161 19.34 0.41 -4.59
CA HIS A 161 19.79 0.32 -3.19
C HIS A 161 21.29 0.52 -3.09
#